data_efdf9295ce5f3541ac436be7bcb6bb3a
#
_entry.id   efdf9295ce5f3541ac436be7bcb6bb3a
#
_cell.length_a   1.000
_cell.length_b   1.000
_cell.length_c   1.000
_cell.angle_alpha   90.00
_cell.angle_beta   90.00
_cell.angle_gamma   90.00
#
_symmetry.space_group_name_H-M   'P 1'
#
loop_
_entity.id
_entity.type
_entity.pdbx_description
1 polymer ?
#
loop_
_entity_poly.entity_id
_entity_poly.type
_entity_poly.pdbx_seq_one_letter_code
_entity_poly.pdbx_strand_id
1 'polypeptide(L)'
;MKNQQIAQFTFALVAVTVVAALPGMASASNFQLTEQSVTSLGSAHAAGAAYADDASTIWYNPAGLTRLSDPELDAGISLIRFGASFTPTTAVDATGQPLTGNNGGNPGKLGAVPFIYYATPLTDKLDFGIGLGVPFGLATSYNASSIFRYQAIYTSVTVINLNPTLAYKFTDHISGGFGVDIQRMDVKLTNDIDYGAVCFAEVSPSVCSQSFGLVPQGHDGFFQGTANNTAVGYNFGVLWDYDTTRVGFSYRARVKHNLSGSASFTNVPAVFASQGLFQSQGISAEFTTPQIVSLSLFQQLNDQWSLMADWTYTGWSSFQNLTINFSNPNMPPAIVQQGLSNSNRFSVGLNYKYSDAWTFRTGVAL
;
A
#
# COMPACT_ATOMS: atom_id res chain seq x y z
N MET A 1 -28.50 -22.30 -31.36
CA MET A 1 -28.57 -21.87 -29.96
C MET A 1 -27.80 -22.79 -28.98
N LYS A 2 -28.00 -24.14 -28.97
CA LYS A 2 -27.24 -25.03 -28.07
C LYS A 2 -25.72 -25.03 -28.26
N ASN A 3 -25.22 -24.92 -29.48
CA ASN A 3 -23.77 -24.95 -29.76
C ASN A 3 -23.04 -23.66 -29.38
N GLN A 4 -23.72 -22.50 -29.32
CA GLN A 4 -23.12 -21.26 -28.84
C GLN A 4 -22.96 -21.26 -27.30
N GLN A 5 -23.90 -21.84 -26.58
CA GLN A 5 -23.80 -21.94 -25.12
C GLN A 5 -22.66 -22.88 -24.67
N ILE A 6 -22.42 -23.98 -25.39
CA ILE A 6 -21.33 -24.92 -25.09
C ILE A 6 -19.97 -24.26 -25.37
N ALA A 7 -19.85 -23.49 -26.45
CA ALA A 7 -18.62 -22.75 -26.76
C ALA A 7 -18.30 -21.67 -25.70
N GLN A 8 -19.31 -20.97 -25.19
CA GLN A 8 -19.15 -19.98 -24.13
C GLN A 8 -18.72 -20.61 -22.79
N PHE A 9 -19.28 -21.77 -22.43
CA PHE A 9 -18.87 -22.50 -21.22
C PHE A 9 -17.43 -23.05 -21.31
N THR A 10 -17.03 -23.51 -22.49
CA THR A 10 -15.66 -24.01 -22.71
C THR A 10 -14.61 -22.90 -22.64
N PHE A 11 -14.93 -21.68 -23.12
CA PHE A 11 -14.03 -20.54 -23.01
C PHE A 11 -13.87 -20.04 -21.56
N ALA A 12 -14.94 -20.01 -20.78
CA ALA A 12 -14.88 -19.64 -19.37
C ALA A 12 -14.07 -20.64 -18.53
N LEU A 13 -14.22 -21.94 -18.82
CA LEU A 13 -13.47 -22.99 -18.11
C LEU A 13 -11.99 -23.01 -18.50
N VAL A 14 -11.64 -22.71 -19.76
CA VAL A 14 -10.26 -22.61 -20.24
C VAL A 14 -9.56 -21.36 -19.65
N ALA A 15 -10.27 -20.23 -19.50
CA ALA A 15 -9.71 -19.03 -18.86
C ALA A 15 -9.35 -19.29 -17.38
N VAL A 16 -10.20 -20.00 -16.63
CA VAL A 16 -9.94 -20.34 -15.22
C VAL A 16 -8.81 -21.36 -15.08
N THR A 17 -8.69 -22.32 -16.00
CA THR A 17 -7.60 -23.32 -15.96
C THR A 17 -6.24 -22.77 -16.40
N VAL A 18 -6.19 -21.77 -17.28
CA VAL A 18 -4.93 -21.13 -17.68
C VAL A 18 -4.35 -20.29 -16.53
N VAL A 19 -5.18 -19.62 -15.73
CA VAL A 19 -4.72 -18.87 -14.54
C VAL A 19 -4.21 -19.82 -13.45
N ALA A 20 -4.79 -20.99 -13.29
CA ALA A 20 -4.34 -21.99 -12.31
C ALA A 20 -3.02 -22.70 -12.70
N ALA A 21 -2.58 -22.57 -13.95
CA ALA A 21 -1.38 -23.23 -14.47
C ALA A 21 -0.12 -22.33 -14.52
N LEU A 22 -0.19 -21.08 -14.04
CA LEU A 22 0.98 -20.20 -13.96
C LEU A 22 1.69 -20.39 -12.60
N PRO A 23 2.80 -21.14 -12.55
CA PRO A 23 3.51 -21.32 -11.30
C PRO A 23 4.33 -20.06 -10.95
N GLY A 24 4.04 -19.47 -9.82
CA GLY A 24 5.07 -18.84 -9.02
C GLY A 24 5.48 -17.43 -9.36
N MET A 25 4.59 -16.52 -9.77
CA MET A 25 4.87 -15.08 -9.77
C MET A 25 3.91 -14.29 -8.86
N ALA A 26 3.74 -14.74 -7.64
CA ALA A 26 3.08 -13.91 -6.63
C ALA A 26 4.05 -12.83 -6.18
N SER A 27 4.07 -11.69 -6.86
CA SER A 27 4.71 -10.48 -6.36
C SER A 27 3.72 -9.77 -5.46
N ALA A 28 3.94 -9.81 -4.16
CA ALA A 28 3.13 -9.04 -3.22
C ALA A 28 3.21 -7.55 -3.57
N SER A 29 2.07 -6.85 -3.59
CA SER A 29 2.01 -5.40 -3.83
C SER A 29 2.49 -4.57 -2.63
N ASN A 30 3.35 -5.14 -1.80
CA ASN A 30 3.91 -4.56 -0.58
C ASN A 30 2.82 -4.02 0.36
N PHE A 31 2.79 -2.71 0.60
CA PHE A 31 1.79 -2.07 1.48
C PHE A 31 0.77 -1.21 0.71
N GLN A 32 0.60 -1.45 -0.60
CA GLN A 32 -0.53 -0.93 -1.37
C GLN A 32 -1.81 -1.63 -0.93
N LEU A 33 -2.85 -0.84 -0.70
CA LEU A 33 -4.18 -1.32 -0.36
C LEU A 33 -5.08 -1.21 -1.60
N THR A 34 -5.45 -2.35 -2.16
CA THR A 34 -6.31 -2.43 -3.35
C THR A 34 -7.79 -2.32 -2.98
N GLU A 35 -8.11 -2.46 -1.70
CA GLU A 35 -9.46 -2.51 -1.12
C GLU A 35 -10.11 -1.13 -1.03
N GLN A 36 -10.13 -0.40 -2.14
CA GLN A 36 -10.73 0.93 -2.29
C GLN A 36 -12.21 0.87 -2.72
N SER A 37 -12.79 -0.33 -2.83
CA SER A 37 -14.21 -0.57 -3.09
C SER A 37 -14.61 -1.93 -2.53
N VAL A 38 -15.79 -2.03 -1.92
CA VAL A 38 -16.35 -3.30 -1.46
C VAL A 38 -16.99 -4.05 -2.64
N THR A 39 -17.56 -3.34 -3.59
CA THR A 39 -18.23 -3.93 -4.77
C THR A 39 -17.27 -4.74 -5.63
N SER A 40 -16.07 -4.24 -5.87
CA SER A 40 -15.07 -4.90 -6.70
C SER A 40 -14.30 -6.02 -5.98
N LEU A 41 -14.37 -6.09 -4.64
CA LEU A 41 -13.68 -7.11 -3.84
C LEU A 41 -14.11 -8.54 -4.24
N GLY A 42 -15.41 -8.75 -4.45
CA GLY A 42 -15.96 -10.06 -4.82
C GLY A 42 -15.43 -10.59 -6.16
N SER A 43 -15.03 -9.72 -7.08
CA SER A 43 -14.40 -10.07 -8.37
C SER A 43 -12.88 -9.92 -8.35
N ALA A 44 -12.26 -9.91 -7.18
CA ALA A 44 -10.82 -9.71 -6.99
C ALA A 44 -10.31 -8.41 -7.65
N HIS A 45 -11.11 -7.34 -7.63
CA HIS A 45 -10.85 -6.04 -8.27
C HIS A 45 -10.53 -6.14 -9.79
N ALA A 46 -11.01 -7.19 -10.47
CA ALA A 46 -10.88 -7.33 -11.91
C ALA A 46 -11.69 -6.23 -12.62
N ALA A 47 -11.15 -5.72 -13.73
CA ALA A 47 -11.68 -4.61 -14.50
C ALA A 47 -11.81 -3.29 -13.72
N GLY A 48 -10.99 -3.05 -12.71
CA GLY A 48 -11.06 -1.82 -11.92
C GLY A 48 -11.13 -0.55 -12.78
N ALA A 49 -10.28 -0.43 -13.80
CA ALA A 49 -10.27 0.74 -14.68
C ALA A 49 -11.38 0.74 -15.76
N ALA A 50 -12.16 -0.34 -15.94
CA ALA A 50 -13.19 -0.46 -16.97
C ALA A 50 -14.60 -0.72 -16.42
N TYR A 51 -14.73 -1.13 -15.17
CA TYR A 51 -16.03 -1.50 -14.59
C TYR A 51 -16.96 -0.30 -14.47
N ALA A 52 -16.53 0.74 -13.76
CA ALA A 52 -17.15 2.07 -13.68
C ALA A 52 -18.68 2.04 -13.46
N ASP A 53 -19.13 1.22 -12.50
CA ASP A 53 -20.54 1.05 -12.19
C ASP A 53 -20.93 1.73 -10.85
N ASP A 54 -19.96 2.34 -10.15
CA ASP A 54 -20.17 3.11 -8.91
C ASP A 54 -19.13 4.24 -8.76
N ALA A 55 -19.30 5.11 -7.76
CA ALA A 55 -18.46 6.27 -7.54
C ALA A 55 -17.00 5.92 -7.18
N SER A 56 -16.68 4.67 -6.84
CA SER A 56 -15.29 4.23 -6.61
C SER A 56 -14.42 4.31 -7.87
N THR A 57 -15.03 4.49 -9.06
CA THR A 57 -14.31 4.77 -10.30
C THR A 57 -13.38 6.00 -10.19
N ILE A 58 -13.66 6.94 -9.28
CA ILE A 58 -12.76 8.07 -8.95
C ILE A 58 -11.35 7.56 -8.61
N TRP A 59 -11.28 6.44 -7.89
CA TRP A 59 -9.99 5.83 -7.55
C TRP A 59 -9.42 5.01 -8.71
N TYR A 60 -10.22 4.13 -9.32
CA TYR A 60 -9.73 3.16 -10.29
C TYR A 60 -9.49 3.76 -11.68
N ASN A 61 -10.40 4.60 -12.17
CA ASN A 61 -10.29 5.29 -13.45
C ASN A 61 -11.22 6.53 -13.48
N PRO A 62 -10.68 7.74 -13.38
CA PRO A 62 -11.49 8.95 -13.36
C PRO A 62 -12.43 9.11 -14.57
N ALA A 63 -12.06 8.55 -15.74
CA ALA A 63 -12.91 8.61 -16.94
C ALA A 63 -14.24 7.88 -16.77
N GLY A 64 -14.32 6.92 -15.84
CA GLY A 64 -15.54 6.16 -15.56
C GLY A 64 -16.69 7.00 -14.97
N LEU A 65 -16.41 8.19 -14.44
CA LEU A 65 -17.44 9.10 -13.93
C LEU A 65 -18.52 9.40 -14.97
N THR A 66 -18.15 9.47 -16.26
CA THR A 66 -19.10 9.75 -17.35
C THR A 66 -20.16 8.66 -17.59
N ARG A 67 -20.07 7.54 -16.85
CA ARG A 67 -21.07 6.47 -16.88
C ARG A 67 -22.14 6.62 -15.82
N LEU A 68 -21.89 7.44 -14.80
CA LEU A 68 -22.82 7.67 -13.71
C LEU A 68 -23.83 8.74 -14.15
N SER A 69 -25.12 8.35 -14.29
CA SER A 69 -26.18 9.22 -14.78
C SER A 69 -26.74 10.15 -13.70
N ASP A 70 -26.57 9.77 -12.45
CA ASP A 70 -27.14 10.44 -11.29
C ASP A 70 -26.08 10.74 -10.23
N PRO A 71 -26.32 11.70 -9.32
CA PRO A 71 -25.45 11.89 -8.17
C PRO A 71 -25.37 10.63 -7.33
N GLU A 72 -24.17 10.21 -6.98
CA GLU A 72 -23.92 8.97 -6.24
C GLU A 72 -22.97 9.21 -5.07
N LEU A 73 -23.29 8.60 -3.93
CA LEU A 73 -22.43 8.52 -2.75
C LEU A 73 -22.13 7.05 -2.47
N ASP A 74 -20.87 6.67 -2.56
CA ASP A 74 -20.38 5.34 -2.17
C ASP A 74 -19.47 5.48 -0.96
N ALA A 75 -19.71 4.70 0.09
CA ALA A 75 -18.88 4.69 1.28
C ALA A 75 -18.79 3.28 1.86
N GLY A 76 -17.60 2.94 2.33
CA GLY A 76 -17.38 1.63 2.90
C GLY A 76 -16.11 1.56 3.75
N ILE A 77 -15.90 0.37 4.32
CA ILE A 77 -14.73 0.05 5.10
C ILE A 77 -14.33 -1.40 4.84
N SER A 78 -13.08 -1.63 4.48
CA SER A 78 -12.49 -2.96 4.40
C SER A 78 -11.66 -3.22 5.66
N LEU A 79 -11.87 -4.37 6.30
CA LEU A 79 -11.10 -4.79 7.46
C LEU A 79 -10.08 -5.83 7.04
N ILE A 80 -8.80 -5.48 7.15
CA ILE A 80 -7.69 -6.35 6.74
C ILE A 80 -6.97 -6.85 7.99
N ARG A 81 -6.86 -8.16 8.12
CA ARG A 81 -6.05 -8.78 9.17
C ARG A 81 -4.83 -9.45 8.54
N PHE A 82 -3.70 -8.79 8.68
CA PHE A 82 -2.41 -9.37 8.33
C PHE A 82 -1.94 -10.34 9.43
N GLY A 83 -1.36 -11.47 9.03
CA GLY A 83 -0.75 -12.44 9.94
C GLY A 83 0.59 -12.88 9.39
N ALA A 84 1.62 -12.89 10.24
CA ALA A 84 2.93 -13.43 9.93
C ALA A 84 3.49 -14.16 11.13
N SER A 85 4.26 -15.20 10.88
CA SER A 85 5.05 -15.90 11.90
C SER A 85 6.49 -15.98 11.44
N PHE A 86 7.40 -15.87 12.38
CA PHE A 86 8.82 -15.95 12.12
C PHE A 86 9.45 -17.05 12.95
N THR A 87 10.27 -17.87 12.29
CA THR A 87 11.08 -18.89 12.96
C THR A 87 12.56 -18.52 12.73
N PRO A 88 13.26 -17.99 13.75
CA PRO A 88 14.65 -17.62 13.60
C PRO A 88 15.51 -18.87 13.44
N THR A 89 16.41 -18.85 12.47
CA THR A 89 17.44 -19.88 12.32
C THR A 89 18.75 -19.48 13.01
N THR A 90 19.12 -18.19 12.87
CA THR A 90 20.25 -17.58 13.55
C THR A 90 19.94 -16.09 13.73
N ALA A 91 20.18 -15.56 14.91
CA ALA A 91 20.10 -14.13 15.20
C ALA A 91 21.26 -13.77 16.13
N VAL A 92 22.14 -12.89 15.69
CA VAL A 92 23.30 -12.45 16.45
C VAL A 92 23.33 -10.92 16.52
N ASP A 93 23.93 -10.39 17.57
CA ASP A 93 24.23 -8.97 17.71
C ASP A 93 25.44 -8.55 16.86
N ALA A 94 25.82 -7.27 16.91
CA ALA A 94 26.96 -6.73 16.16
C ALA A 94 28.32 -7.34 16.60
N THR A 95 28.37 -8.03 17.73
CA THR A 95 29.57 -8.72 18.24
C THR A 95 29.58 -10.22 17.89
N GLY A 96 28.54 -10.72 17.22
CA GLY A 96 28.39 -12.12 16.84
C GLY A 96 27.81 -13.01 17.94
N GLN A 97 27.33 -12.43 19.06
CA GLN A 97 26.68 -13.18 20.13
C GLN A 97 25.20 -13.40 19.82
N PRO A 98 24.63 -14.55 20.21
CA PRO A 98 23.21 -14.80 20.00
C PRO A 98 22.33 -13.71 20.63
N LEU A 99 21.35 -13.22 19.86
CA LEU A 99 20.34 -12.30 20.38
C LEU A 99 19.41 -13.01 21.36
N THR A 100 19.22 -12.40 22.52
CA THR A 100 18.26 -12.86 23.53
C THR A 100 16.86 -12.33 23.22
N GLY A 101 15.85 -13.14 23.46
CA GLY A 101 14.45 -12.74 23.30
C GLY A 101 13.58 -13.83 22.68
N ASN A 102 12.31 -13.50 22.51
CA ASN A 102 11.33 -14.37 21.85
C ASN A 102 11.26 -14.10 20.33
N ASN A 103 10.46 -14.89 19.61
CA ASN A 103 10.29 -14.77 18.16
C ASN A 103 9.39 -13.60 17.70
N GLY A 104 9.04 -12.67 18.59
CA GLY A 104 8.23 -11.49 18.26
C GLY A 104 6.72 -11.72 18.19
N GLY A 105 6.26 -12.97 18.13
CA GLY A 105 4.85 -13.32 17.96
C GLY A 105 4.30 -13.00 16.59
N ASN A 106 3.00 -12.78 16.47
CA ASN A 106 2.35 -12.32 15.23
C ASN A 106 2.39 -10.77 15.18
N PRO A 107 3.16 -10.15 14.30
CA PRO A 107 3.27 -8.71 14.22
C PRO A 107 2.07 -8.02 13.56
N GLY A 108 1.17 -8.77 12.92
CA GLY A 108 0.06 -8.21 12.15
C GLY A 108 -0.99 -7.58 13.06
N LYS A 109 -1.43 -6.39 12.66
CA LYS A 109 -2.54 -5.68 13.29
C LYS A 109 -3.77 -5.74 12.39
N LEU A 110 -4.95 -5.58 12.99
CA LEU A 110 -6.18 -5.33 12.24
C LEU A 110 -6.09 -3.91 11.67
N GLY A 111 -6.09 -3.82 10.33
CA GLY A 111 -6.17 -2.57 9.59
C GLY A 111 -7.60 -2.29 9.16
N ALA A 112 -8.00 -1.02 9.20
CA ALA A 112 -9.24 -0.53 8.66
C ALA A 112 -8.93 0.39 7.47
N VAL A 113 -9.54 0.11 6.31
CA VAL A 113 -9.38 0.87 5.07
C VAL A 113 -10.73 1.50 4.73
N PRO A 114 -11.04 2.67 5.29
CA PRO A 114 -12.25 3.40 4.97
C PRO A 114 -12.10 4.10 3.62
N PHE A 115 -13.20 4.24 2.91
CA PHE A 115 -13.31 5.09 1.73
C PHE A 115 -14.68 5.76 1.68
N ILE A 116 -14.71 6.91 1.01
CA ILE A 116 -15.93 7.63 0.67
C ILE A 116 -15.73 8.35 -0.67
N TYR A 117 -16.66 8.18 -1.57
CA TYR A 117 -16.67 8.79 -2.90
C TYR A 117 -18.00 9.49 -3.14
N TYR A 118 -17.95 10.66 -3.72
CA TYR A 118 -19.12 11.36 -4.21
C TYR A 118 -18.89 11.73 -5.67
N ALA A 119 -19.85 11.42 -6.51
CA ALA A 119 -19.85 11.73 -7.93
C ALA A 119 -21.15 12.44 -8.30
N THR A 120 -21.06 13.36 -9.25
CA THR A 120 -22.25 14.05 -9.78
C THR A 120 -22.01 14.54 -11.20
N PRO A 121 -22.96 14.32 -12.14
CA PRO A 121 -22.93 14.98 -13.41
C PRO A 121 -23.10 16.50 -13.25
N LEU A 122 -22.29 17.28 -13.94
CA LEU A 122 -22.41 18.74 -13.99
C LEU A 122 -23.13 19.17 -15.27
N THR A 123 -22.93 18.44 -16.37
CA THR A 123 -23.58 18.61 -17.66
C THR A 123 -23.71 17.25 -18.34
N ASP A 124 -24.32 17.18 -19.51
CA ASP A 124 -24.43 15.93 -20.30
C ASP A 124 -23.07 15.31 -20.68
N LYS A 125 -21.96 16.05 -20.54
CA LYS A 125 -20.62 15.62 -20.94
C LYS A 125 -19.54 15.81 -19.89
N LEU A 126 -19.83 16.53 -18.82
CA LEU A 126 -18.84 16.86 -17.78
C LEU A 126 -19.35 16.38 -16.44
N ASP A 127 -18.52 15.59 -15.76
CA ASP A 127 -18.79 15.04 -14.45
C ASP A 127 -17.72 15.45 -13.45
N PHE A 128 -18.13 15.62 -12.20
CA PHE A 128 -17.26 15.90 -11.08
C PHE A 128 -17.31 14.74 -10.07
N GLY A 129 -16.18 14.45 -9.49
CA GLY A 129 -16.07 13.51 -8.38
C GLY A 129 -15.09 13.98 -7.33
N ILE A 130 -15.29 13.53 -6.10
CA ILE A 130 -14.34 13.69 -5.01
C ILE A 130 -14.29 12.42 -4.20
N GLY A 131 -13.09 11.92 -3.94
CA GLY A 131 -12.86 10.70 -3.18
C GLY A 131 -11.91 10.89 -2.01
N LEU A 132 -12.14 10.17 -0.94
CA LEU A 132 -11.23 10.03 0.20
C LEU A 132 -11.02 8.54 0.45
N GLY A 133 -9.75 8.11 0.51
CA GLY A 133 -9.39 6.71 0.76
C GLY A 133 -8.00 6.57 1.35
N VAL A 134 -7.60 5.32 1.62
CA VAL A 134 -6.29 4.95 2.20
C VAL A 134 -5.57 4.01 1.24
N PRO A 135 -4.88 4.52 0.21
CA PRO A 135 -4.26 3.68 -0.82
C PRO A 135 -3.00 2.93 -0.39
N PHE A 136 -2.33 3.39 0.68
CA PHE A 136 -1.16 2.73 1.22
C PHE A 136 -1.25 2.70 2.74
N GLY A 137 -0.98 1.53 3.31
CA GLY A 137 -1.00 1.37 4.75
C GLY A 137 -0.37 0.06 5.19
N LEU A 138 0.41 0.13 6.26
CA LEU A 138 0.97 -1.03 6.94
C LEU A 138 1.18 -0.69 8.40
N ALA A 139 0.84 -1.61 9.28
CA ALA A 139 1.23 -1.54 10.68
C ALA A 139 1.71 -2.90 11.17
N THR A 140 2.91 -2.93 11.76
CA THR A 140 3.46 -4.11 12.42
C THR A 140 3.79 -3.79 13.87
N SER A 141 3.62 -4.78 14.75
CA SER A 141 3.93 -4.63 16.17
C SER A 141 4.46 -5.95 16.72
N TYR A 142 5.75 -6.00 16.94
CA TYR A 142 6.43 -7.12 17.58
C TYR A 142 6.41 -6.99 19.10
N ASN A 143 6.60 -8.11 19.80
CA ASN A 143 6.83 -8.07 21.23
C ASN A 143 8.12 -7.29 21.53
N ALA A 144 8.09 -6.39 22.51
CA ALA A 144 9.24 -5.57 22.90
C ALA A 144 10.45 -6.38 23.36
N SER A 145 10.24 -7.60 23.89
CA SER A 145 11.32 -8.52 24.27
C SER A 145 11.73 -9.47 23.12
N SER A 146 11.45 -9.12 21.86
CA SER A 146 11.79 -9.96 20.73
C SER A 146 13.24 -9.81 20.29
N ILE A 147 13.74 -10.81 19.57
CA ILE A 147 15.04 -10.72 18.88
C ILE A 147 15.06 -9.63 17.80
N PHE A 148 13.87 -9.12 17.37
CA PHE A 148 13.72 -8.04 16.40
C PHE A 148 13.77 -6.65 17.03
N ARG A 149 13.79 -6.51 18.36
CA ARG A 149 13.63 -5.23 19.07
C ARG A 149 14.59 -4.13 18.60
N TYR A 150 15.78 -4.49 18.14
CA TYR A 150 16.76 -3.54 17.62
C TYR A 150 16.51 -3.13 16.17
N GLN A 151 15.64 -3.84 15.45
CA GLN A 151 15.24 -3.51 14.08
C GLN A 151 13.88 -2.81 14.05
N ALA A 152 12.88 -3.39 14.71
CA ALA A 152 11.54 -2.81 14.81
C ALA A 152 10.77 -3.42 15.98
N ILE A 153 10.11 -2.57 16.77
CA ILE A 153 9.06 -2.96 17.72
C ILE A 153 7.71 -2.59 17.14
N TYR A 154 7.55 -1.34 16.74
CA TYR A 154 6.34 -0.88 16.06
C TYR A 154 6.71 -0.05 14.83
N THR A 155 6.08 -0.39 13.71
CA THR A 155 6.19 0.38 12.47
C THR A 155 4.79 0.64 11.94
N SER A 156 4.49 1.87 11.58
CA SER A 156 3.29 2.20 10.83
C SER A 156 3.56 3.24 9.75
N VAL A 157 2.94 3.02 8.61
CA VAL A 157 2.84 3.96 7.50
C VAL A 157 1.37 4.03 7.12
N THR A 158 0.82 5.23 7.02
CA THR A 158 -0.54 5.46 6.58
C THR A 158 -0.57 6.61 5.59
N VAL A 159 -1.19 6.41 4.43
CA VAL A 159 -1.40 7.46 3.43
C VAL A 159 -2.89 7.64 3.23
N ILE A 160 -3.39 8.82 3.57
CA ILE A 160 -4.75 9.25 3.26
C ILE A 160 -4.69 10.08 1.99
N ASN A 161 -5.56 9.78 1.04
CA ASN A 161 -5.64 10.46 -0.27
C ASN A 161 -7.00 11.13 -0.45
N LEU A 162 -7.00 12.43 -0.68
CA LEU A 162 -8.16 13.19 -1.15
C LEU A 162 -7.99 13.43 -2.66
N ASN A 163 -8.99 13.03 -3.45
CA ASN A 163 -8.91 13.02 -4.91
C ASN A 163 -10.10 13.74 -5.57
N PRO A 164 -10.08 15.09 -5.70
CA PRO A 164 -10.98 15.80 -6.60
C PRO A 164 -10.67 15.44 -8.06
N THR A 165 -11.72 15.22 -8.85
CA THR A 165 -11.62 14.63 -10.19
C THR A 165 -12.67 15.25 -11.11
N LEU A 166 -12.29 15.43 -12.38
CA LEU A 166 -13.18 15.79 -13.47
C LEU A 166 -13.09 14.75 -14.57
N ALA A 167 -14.22 14.44 -15.18
CA ALA A 167 -14.29 13.59 -16.37
C ALA A 167 -15.08 14.26 -17.49
N TYR A 168 -14.67 13.97 -18.72
CA TYR A 168 -15.31 14.53 -19.91
C TYR A 168 -15.58 13.45 -20.95
N LYS A 169 -16.81 13.44 -21.47
CA LYS A 169 -17.28 12.57 -22.54
C LYS A 169 -16.98 13.19 -23.90
N PHE A 170 -15.89 12.76 -24.53
CA PHE A 170 -15.46 13.29 -25.86
C PHE A 170 -16.39 12.86 -26.96
N THR A 171 -16.78 11.58 -26.94
CA THR A 171 -17.76 10.97 -27.87
C THR A 171 -18.69 10.05 -27.09
N ASP A 172 -19.66 9.44 -27.75
CA ASP A 172 -20.54 8.46 -27.08
C ASP A 172 -19.79 7.21 -26.59
N HIS A 173 -18.57 6.99 -27.09
CA HIS A 173 -17.76 5.80 -26.78
C HIS A 173 -16.43 6.10 -26.08
N ILE A 174 -15.99 7.35 -26.02
CA ILE A 174 -14.68 7.69 -25.47
C ILE A 174 -14.83 8.80 -24.44
N SER A 175 -14.34 8.50 -23.26
CA SER A 175 -14.24 9.44 -22.14
C SER A 175 -12.81 9.54 -21.60
N GLY A 176 -12.48 10.69 -21.08
CA GLY A 176 -11.24 10.92 -20.34
C GLY A 176 -11.52 11.56 -19.00
N GLY A 177 -10.64 11.30 -18.05
CA GLY A 177 -10.74 11.89 -16.72
C GLY A 177 -9.38 12.28 -16.17
N PHE A 178 -9.38 13.28 -15.31
CA PHE A 178 -8.19 13.77 -14.63
C PHE A 178 -8.52 14.12 -13.17
N GLY A 179 -7.65 13.71 -12.26
CA GLY A 179 -7.77 13.99 -10.83
C GLY A 179 -6.47 14.47 -10.22
N VAL A 180 -6.60 15.19 -9.12
CA VAL A 180 -5.49 15.64 -8.28
C VAL A 180 -5.47 14.78 -7.02
N ASP A 181 -4.32 14.21 -6.69
CA ASP A 181 -4.11 13.42 -5.48
C ASP A 181 -3.47 14.28 -4.40
N ILE A 182 -4.20 14.61 -3.36
CA ILE A 182 -3.68 15.31 -2.17
C ILE A 182 -3.45 14.25 -1.09
N GLN A 183 -2.18 13.87 -0.91
CA GLN A 183 -1.80 12.77 -0.03
C GLN A 183 -1.20 13.28 1.27
N ARG A 184 -1.78 12.86 2.39
CA ARG A 184 -1.21 12.99 3.73
C ARG A 184 -0.59 11.67 4.13
N MET A 185 0.73 11.68 4.36
CA MET A 185 1.48 10.53 4.87
C MET A 185 1.87 10.76 6.32
N ASP A 186 1.61 9.78 7.17
CA ASP A 186 2.03 9.71 8.56
C ASP A 186 2.85 8.44 8.78
N VAL A 187 4.02 8.57 9.39
CA VAL A 187 4.97 7.48 9.66
C VAL A 187 5.34 7.47 11.14
N LYS A 188 5.35 6.28 11.75
CA LYS A 188 5.87 6.04 13.09
C LYS A 188 6.74 4.80 13.08
N LEU A 189 7.96 4.93 13.65
CA LEU A 189 8.94 3.86 13.80
C LEU A 189 9.39 3.80 15.25
N THR A 190 9.49 2.59 15.82
CA THR A 190 10.07 2.40 17.14
C THR A 190 10.93 1.14 17.15
N ASN A 191 12.06 1.21 17.83
CA ASN A 191 12.96 0.08 18.10
C ASN A 191 13.78 0.36 19.35
N ASP A 192 14.35 -0.68 19.92
CA ASP A 192 15.37 -0.52 20.94
C ASP A 192 16.73 -0.18 20.32
N ILE A 193 17.59 0.44 21.11
CA ILE A 193 18.98 0.71 20.78
C ILE A 193 19.84 -0.05 21.78
N ASP A 194 20.66 -0.97 21.29
CA ASP A 194 21.69 -1.63 22.09
C ASP A 194 22.88 -0.67 22.28
N TYR A 195 22.83 0.15 23.33
CA TYR A 195 23.94 1.09 23.63
C TYR A 195 25.25 0.38 23.97
N GLY A 196 25.19 -0.86 24.46
CA GLY A 196 26.38 -1.67 24.68
C GLY A 196 27.06 -2.06 23.37
N ALA A 197 26.29 -2.52 22.39
CA ALA A 197 26.82 -2.83 21.04
C ALA A 197 27.31 -1.58 20.32
N VAL A 198 26.60 -0.45 20.42
CA VAL A 198 27.06 0.83 19.86
C VAL A 198 28.38 1.26 20.48
N CYS A 199 28.52 1.16 21.80
CA CYS A 199 29.78 1.48 22.48
C CYS A 199 30.92 0.57 22.03
N PHE A 200 30.67 -0.72 21.88
CA PHE A 200 31.70 -1.68 21.44
C PHE A 200 32.18 -1.40 20.00
N ALA A 201 31.28 -0.94 19.13
CA ALA A 201 31.60 -0.61 17.76
C ALA A 201 32.37 0.71 17.63
N GLU A 202 32.00 1.74 18.41
CA GLU A 202 32.51 3.11 18.25
C GLU A 202 33.72 3.44 19.18
N VAL A 203 33.87 2.73 20.29
CA VAL A 203 34.92 2.99 21.27
C VAL A 203 35.89 1.79 21.39
N SER A 204 35.61 0.90 22.28
CA SER A 204 36.27 -0.43 22.38
C SER A 204 35.56 -1.30 23.42
N PRO A 205 35.58 -2.64 23.28
CA PRO A 205 34.93 -3.54 24.23
C PRO A 205 35.46 -3.39 25.66
N SER A 206 36.76 -3.23 25.85
CA SER A 206 37.38 -3.12 27.19
C SER A 206 37.00 -1.82 27.91
N VAL A 207 37.02 -0.68 27.21
CA VAL A 207 36.63 0.62 27.80
C VAL A 207 35.14 0.64 28.09
N CYS A 208 34.31 0.14 27.18
CA CYS A 208 32.85 0.11 27.37
C CYS A 208 32.45 -0.73 28.57
N SER A 209 32.98 -1.93 28.73
CA SER A 209 32.63 -2.82 29.82
C SER A 209 33.24 -2.40 31.15
N GLN A 210 34.52 -1.99 31.18
CA GLN A 210 35.22 -1.69 32.45
C GLN A 210 34.99 -0.28 32.98
N SER A 211 34.94 0.73 32.05
CA SER A 211 34.80 2.13 32.47
C SER A 211 33.35 2.61 32.51
N PHE A 212 32.49 2.07 31.65
CA PHE A 212 31.11 2.52 31.53
C PHE A 212 30.08 1.48 31.92
N GLY A 213 30.49 0.23 32.15
CA GLY A 213 29.59 -0.87 32.47
C GLY A 213 28.66 -1.28 31.34
N LEU A 214 28.96 -0.81 30.10
CA LEU A 214 28.15 -1.07 28.93
C LEU A 214 28.58 -2.37 28.26
N VAL A 215 27.66 -3.31 28.14
CA VAL A 215 27.86 -4.58 27.44
C VAL A 215 26.70 -4.77 26.43
N PRO A 216 26.92 -5.43 25.28
CA PRO A 216 25.87 -5.74 24.33
C PRO A 216 24.68 -6.40 24.99
N GLN A 217 23.45 -6.00 24.60
CA GLN A 217 22.17 -6.45 25.14
C GLN A 217 21.96 -6.19 26.65
N GLY A 218 22.88 -5.47 27.30
CA GLY A 218 22.81 -5.18 28.73
C GLY A 218 22.24 -3.79 29.06
N HIS A 219 22.24 -2.87 28.09
CA HIS A 219 21.78 -1.50 28.27
C HIS A 219 20.98 -1.07 27.05
N ASP A 220 19.72 -1.46 27.01
CA ASP A 220 18.82 -1.09 25.94
C ASP A 220 18.18 0.28 26.21
N GLY A 221 18.22 1.14 25.23
CA GLY A 221 17.43 2.34 25.15
C GLY A 221 16.31 2.17 24.12
N PHE A 222 15.44 3.17 24.03
CA PHE A 222 14.32 3.12 23.11
C PHE A 222 14.32 4.33 22.21
N PHE A 223 14.15 4.07 20.90
CA PHE A 223 13.97 5.06 19.85
C PHE A 223 12.50 5.15 19.43
N GLN A 224 12.00 6.35 19.30
CA GLN A 224 10.74 6.63 18.62
C GLN A 224 10.92 7.78 17.64
N GLY A 225 10.68 7.49 16.37
CA GLY A 225 10.59 8.49 15.30
C GLY A 225 9.15 8.63 14.81
N THR A 226 8.69 9.89 14.67
CA THR A 226 7.41 10.21 14.03
C THR A 226 7.62 11.31 13.01
N ALA A 227 7.06 11.14 11.83
CA ALA A 227 7.18 12.14 10.77
C ALA A 227 5.95 12.13 9.87
N ASN A 228 5.66 13.25 9.24
CA ASN A 228 4.53 13.37 8.34
C ASN A 228 4.82 14.39 7.23
N ASN A 229 3.99 14.32 6.17
CA ASN A 229 4.03 15.27 5.06
C ASN A 229 2.69 15.24 4.31
N THR A 230 2.35 16.38 3.72
CA THR A 230 1.29 16.46 2.71
C THR A 230 1.91 16.82 1.38
N ALA A 231 1.63 16.03 0.35
CA ALA A 231 2.16 16.22 -1.00
C ALA A 231 1.07 16.03 -2.04
N VAL A 232 1.32 16.50 -3.25
CA VAL A 232 0.34 16.50 -4.33
C VAL A 232 0.85 15.65 -5.49
N GLY A 233 -0.02 14.82 -6.03
CA GLY A 233 0.15 14.07 -7.24
C GLY A 233 -1.02 14.27 -8.19
N TYR A 234 -1.08 13.45 -9.24
CA TYR A 234 -2.17 13.47 -10.20
C TYR A 234 -2.46 12.05 -10.70
N ASN A 235 -3.67 11.91 -11.21
CA ASN A 235 -4.09 10.69 -11.91
C ASN A 235 -4.89 11.08 -13.15
N PHE A 236 -4.89 10.22 -14.15
CA PHE A 236 -5.72 10.36 -15.33
C PHE A 236 -6.13 8.99 -15.84
N GLY A 237 -7.18 8.98 -16.65
CA GLY A 237 -7.64 7.78 -17.29
C GLY A 237 -8.41 8.02 -18.57
N VAL A 238 -8.56 6.93 -19.31
CA VAL A 238 -9.37 6.87 -20.53
C VAL A 238 -10.27 5.65 -20.43
N LEU A 239 -11.50 5.80 -20.86
CA LEU A 239 -12.46 4.71 -20.98
C LEU A 239 -13.01 4.69 -22.40
N TRP A 240 -12.87 3.54 -23.05
CA TRP A 240 -13.58 3.20 -24.26
C TRP A 240 -14.75 2.28 -23.89
N ASP A 241 -15.96 2.71 -24.26
CA ASP A 241 -17.22 2.03 -23.93
C ASP A 241 -18.02 1.83 -25.21
N TYR A 242 -18.19 0.58 -25.62
CA TYR A 242 -18.91 0.24 -26.83
C TYR A 242 -19.80 -0.98 -26.61
N ASP A 243 -21.10 -0.78 -26.62
CA ASP A 243 -22.14 -1.78 -26.42
C ASP A 243 -21.92 -2.63 -25.14
N THR A 244 -21.39 -3.82 -25.33
CA THR A 244 -21.17 -4.82 -24.26
C THR A 244 -19.73 -4.87 -23.79
N THR A 245 -18.83 -4.08 -24.37
CA THR A 245 -17.38 -4.14 -24.12
C THR A 245 -16.86 -2.79 -23.64
N ARG A 246 -16.10 -2.81 -22.54
CA ARG A 246 -15.38 -1.63 -22.04
C ARG A 246 -13.90 -1.94 -21.90
N VAL A 247 -13.06 -1.01 -22.31
CA VAL A 247 -11.61 -1.04 -22.09
C VAL A 247 -11.21 0.23 -21.37
N GLY A 248 -10.60 0.07 -20.22
CA GLY A 248 -10.16 1.17 -19.38
C GLY A 248 -8.65 1.18 -19.23
N PHE A 249 -8.06 2.37 -19.32
CA PHE A 249 -6.68 2.64 -18.99
C PHE A 249 -6.65 3.70 -17.89
N SER A 250 -5.85 3.49 -16.86
CA SER A 250 -5.60 4.51 -15.84
C SER A 250 -4.13 4.58 -15.44
N TYR A 251 -3.73 5.78 -15.08
CA TYR A 251 -2.40 6.10 -14.55
C TYR A 251 -2.54 6.97 -13.32
N ARG A 252 -1.86 6.59 -12.25
CA ARG A 252 -1.67 7.39 -11.04
C ARG A 252 -0.19 7.65 -10.85
N ALA A 253 0.18 8.92 -10.73
CA ALA A 253 1.57 9.33 -10.62
C ALA A 253 2.16 8.94 -9.25
N ARG A 254 3.48 8.77 -9.23
CA ARG A 254 4.23 8.70 -7.97
C ARG A 254 4.12 10.02 -7.23
N VAL A 255 4.07 9.97 -5.90
CA VAL A 255 4.06 11.17 -5.06
C VAL A 255 5.25 11.14 -4.13
N LYS A 256 6.06 12.20 -4.20
CA LYS A 256 7.24 12.38 -3.35
C LYS A 256 6.85 13.12 -2.07
N HIS A 257 7.03 12.46 -0.94
CA HIS A 257 6.83 13.02 0.40
C HIS A 257 8.17 13.38 1.02
N ASN A 258 8.35 14.65 1.36
CA ASN A 258 9.47 15.13 2.16
C ASN A 258 9.03 15.17 3.64
N LEU A 259 9.14 14.02 4.29
CA LEU A 259 8.70 13.81 5.66
C LEU A 259 9.55 14.65 6.61
N SER A 260 8.90 15.29 7.58
CA SER A 260 9.55 16.00 8.69
C SER A 260 8.87 15.65 10.01
N GLY A 261 9.66 15.62 11.09
CA GLY A 261 9.13 15.20 12.37
C GLY A 261 10.17 15.22 13.47
N SER A 262 10.00 14.36 14.46
CA SER A 262 10.86 14.29 15.63
C SER A 262 11.27 12.87 15.99
N ALA A 263 12.46 12.75 16.55
CA ALA A 263 12.99 11.55 17.19
C ALA A 263 13.16 11.79 18.68
N SER A 264 12.82 10.80 19.47
CA SER A 264 13.12 10.75 20.90
C SER A 264 13.90 9.49 21.23
N PHE A 265 14.78 9.61 22.23
CA PHE A 265 15.64 8.55 22.72
C PHE A 265 15.52 8.47 24.25
N THR A 266 15.51 7.27 24.80
CA THR A 266 15.45 7.08 26.24
C THR A 266 16.62 6.22 26.74
N ASN A 267 16.87 6.24 28.04
CA ASN A 267 17.94 5.49 28.71
C ASN A 267 19.34 5.71 28.12
N VAL A 268 19.59 6.92 27.61
CA VAL A 268 20.87 7.25 26.96
C VAL A 268 21.99 7.27 28.00
N PRO A 269 23.03 6.42 27.86
CA PRO A 269 24.18 6.41 28.78
C PRO A 269 24.91 7.76 28.79
N ALA A 270 25.44 8.13 29.96
CA ALA A 270 26.11 9.42 30.14
C ALA A 270 27.27 9.67 29.16
N VAL A 271 27.96 8.61 28.74
CA VAL A 271 29.07 8.68 27.78
C VAL A 271 28.60 9.20 26.42
N PHE A 272 27.40 8.88 25.99
CA PHE A 272 26.80 9.41 24.74
C PHE A 272 26.11 10.75 24.96
N ALA A 273 25.38 10.90 26.06
CA ALA A 273 24.67 12.11 26.40
C ALA A 273 25.62 13.31 26.55
N SER A 274 26.80 13.12 27.18
CA SER A 274 27.82 14.16 27.33
C SER A 274 28.43 14.63 26.02
N GLN A 275 28.35 13.82 24.96
CA GLN A 275 28.76 14.17 23.60
C GLN A 275 27.63 14.75 22.75
N GLY A 276 26.45 14.94 23.32
CA GLY A 276 25.26 15.42 22.62
C GLY A 276 24.63 14.39 21.68
N LEU A 277 24.98 13.11 21.81
CA LEU A 277 24.42 12.03 20.99
C LEU A 277 23.08 11.53 21.56
N PHE A 278 22.23 10.99 20.70
CA PHE A 278 20.93 10.40 21.06
C PHE A 278 20.00 11.33 21.85
N GLN A 279 20.07 12.64 21.56
CA GLN A 279 19.14 13.61 22.12
C GLN A 279 17.86 13.67 21.29
N SER A 280 16.74 14.03 21.93
CA SER A 280 15.51 14.35 21.21
C SER A 280 15.73 15.47 20.23
N GLN A 281 15.35 15.27 18.97
CA GLN A 281 15.70 16.16 17.87
C GLN A 281 14.74 16.06 16.69
N GLY A 282 14.88 16.98 15.75
CA GLY A 282 14.21 16.91 14.47
C GLY A 282 14.76 15.80 13.59
N ILE A 283 13.87 15.20 12.78
CA ILE A 283 14.23 14.25 11.73
C ILE A 283 13.58 14.60 10.42
N SER A 284 14.23 14.18 9.33
CA SER A 284 13.64 14.25 7.99
C SER A 284 13.92 12.97 7.21
N ALA A 285 13.02 12.62 6.31
CA ALA A 285 13.19 11.51 5.41
C ALA A 285 12.45 11.78 4.09
N GLU A 286 12.88 11.11 3.02
CA GLU A 286 12.19 11.13 1.75
C GLU A 286 11.50 9.79 1.54
N PHE A 287 10.23 9.84 1.14
CA PHE A 287 9.44 8.67 0.80
C PHE A 287 8.66 8.94 -0.49
N THR A 288 8.77 8.05 -1.47
CA THR A 288 8.04 8.18 -2.73
C THR A 288 7.05 7.04 -2.87
N THR A 289 5.73 7.34 -2.86
CA THR A 289 4.71 6.36 -3.22
C THR A 289 4.84 5.98 -4.69
N PRO A 290 4.62 4.71 -5.06
CA PRO A 290 4.82 4.24 -6.42
C PRO A 290 3.77 4.79 -7.38
N GLN A 291 4.13 4.86 -8.65
CA GLN A 291 3.16 5.01 -9.74
C GLN A 291 2.38 3.72 -9.92
N ILE A 292 1.13 3.86 -10.36
CA ILE A 292 0.24 2.75 -10.68
C ILE A 292 -0.24 2.92 -12.12
N VAL A 293 -0.18 1.84 -12.90
CA VAL A 293 -0.75 1.75 -14.25
C VAL A 293 -1.73 0.60 -14.28
N SER A 294 -2.93 0.81 -14.77
CA SER A 294 -3.91 -0.28 -14.94
C SER A 294 -4.47 -0.29 -16.37
N LEU A 295 -4.64 -1.50 -16.87
CA LEU A 295 -5.34 -1.78 -18.12
C LEU A 295 -6.38 -2.85 -17.85
N SER A 296 -7.64 -2.54 -18.11
CA SER A 296 -8.76 -3.38 -17.76
C SER A 296 -9.71 -3.63 -18.92
N LEU A 297 -10.33 -4.79 -18.90
CA LEU A 297 -11.39 -5.21 -19.83
C LEU A 297 -12.61 -5.61 -19.02
N PHE A 298 -13.77 -5.08 -19.39
CA PHE A 298 -15.07 -5.57 -18.98
C PHE A 298 -15.83 -6.03 -20.23
N GLN A 299 -16.41 -7.23 -20.18
CA GLN A 299 -17.20 -7.80 -21.26
C GLN A 299 -18.51 -8.34 -20.72
N GLN A 300 -19.62 -7.76 -21.12
CA GLN A 300 -20.94 -8.34 -20.92
C GLN A 300 -21.17 -9.48 -21.90
N LEU A 301 -21.35 -10.69 -21.41
CA LEU A 301 -21.55 -11.88 -22.25
C LEU A 301 -23.03 -12.05 -22.64
N ASN A 302 -23.93 -11.68 -21.72
CA ASN A 302 -25.38 -11.64 -21.87
C ASN A 302 -25.99 -10.87 -20.68
N ASP A 303 -27.31 -10.85 -20.55
CA ASP A 303 -28.04 -10.12 -19.50
C ASP A 303 -27.68 -10.55 -18.06
N GLN A 304 -27.13 -11.74 -17.90
CA GLN A 304 -26.80 -12.30 -16.58
C GLN A 304 -25.29 -12.39 -16.30
N TRP A 305 -24.47 -12.58 -17.32
CA TRP A 305 -23.05 -12.86 -17.14
C TRP A 305 -22.16 -11.75 -17.66
N SER A 306 -21.17 -11.36 -16.86
CA SER A 306 -20.10 -10.51 -17.31
C SER A 306 -18.72 -11.04 -16.89
N LEU A 307 -17.75 -10.91 -17.78
CA LEU A 307 -16.35 -11.31 -17.60
C LEU A 307 -15.49 -10.06 -17.45
N MET A 308 -14.50 -10.13 -16.59
CA MET A 308 -13.58 -9.04 -16.28
C MET A 308 -12.15 -9.52 -16.29
N ALA A 309 -11.24 -8.68 -16.76
CA ALA A 309 -9.81 -8.89 -16.67
C ALA A 309 -9.10 -7.57 -16.36
N ASP A 310 -8.01 -7.65 -15.61
CA ASP A 310 -7.20 -6.49 -15.23
C ASP A 310 -5.73 -6.86 -15.19
N TRP A 311 -4.89 -5.93 -15.64
CA TRP A 311 -3.47 -5.89 -15.38
C TRP A 311 -3.15 -4.58 -14.69
N THR A 312 -2.53 -4.67 -13.51
CA THR A 312 -2.07 -3.51 -12.74
C THR A 312 -0.57 -3.63 -12.48
N TYR A 313 0.18 -2.61 -12.88
CA TYR A 313 1.60 -2.44 -12.59
C TYR A 313 1.78 -1.43 -11.46
N THR A 314 2.61 -1.74 -10.47
CA THR A 314 2.98 -0.84 -9.39
C THR A 314 4.51 -0.70 -9.32
N GLY A 315 4.99 0.55 -9.46
CA GLY A 315 6.41 0.89 -9.61
C GLY A 315 7.16 1.02 -8.29
N TRP A 316 7.26 -0.04 -7.49
CA TRP A 316 7.90 -0.06 -6.18
C TRP A 316 9.42 0.15 -6.18
N SER A 317 10.09 0.00 -7.33
CA SER A 317 11.51 0.32 -7.46
C SER A 317 11.84 1.80 -7.16
N SER A 318 10.83 2.66 -7.05
CA SER A 318 10.98 4.05 -6.59
C SER A 318 11.35 4.16 -5.10
N PHE A 319 11.16 3.10 -4.30
CA PHE A 319 11.45 3.08 -2.87
C PHE A 319 12.45 1.97 -2.51
N GLN A 320 13.74 2.31 -2.57
CA GLN A 320 14.83 1.35 -2.31
C GLN A 320 15.37 1.45 -0.88
N ASN A 321 15.43 2.66 -0.34
CA ASN A 321 15.94 2.91 1.00
C ASN A 321 15.08 3.96 1.69
N LEU A 322 14.87 3.80 2.99
CA LEU A 322 14.41 4.86 3.86
C LEU A 322 15.63 5.43 4.59
N THR A 323 16.02 6.66 4.24
CA THR A 323 17.11 7.37 4.90
C THR A 323 16.52 8.39 5.86
N ILE A 324 16.77 8.21 7.14
CA ILE A 324 16.35 9.12 8.21
C ILE A 324 17.53 10.03 8.54
N ASN A 325 17.42 11.31 8.24
CA ASN A 325 18.41 12.33 8.58
C ASN A 325 18.05 12.95 9.92
N PHE A 326 19.04 13.07 10.79
CA PHE A 326 18.91 13.71 12.09
C PHE A 326 19.36 15.18 12.01
N SER A 327 18.70 16.06 12.77
CA SER A 327 19.08 17.48 12.80
C SER A 327 20.41 17.72 13.53
N ASN A 328 20.84 16.78 14.40
CA ASN A 328 22.14 16.81 15.02
C ASN A 328 23.22 16.34 14.03
N PRO A 329 24.17 17.20 13.62
CA PRO A 329 25.20 16.85 12.65
C PRO A 329 26.18 15.77 13.14
N ASN A 330 26.23 15.52 14.45
CA ASN A 330 27.09 14.47 15.04
C ASN A 330 26.45 13.08 14.94
N MET A 331 25.18 12.99 14.52
CA MET A 331 24.51 11.70 14.30
C MET A 331 24.45 11.39 12.81
N PRO A 332 25.03 10.26 12.36
CA PRO A 332 24.94 9.85 10.96
C PRO A 332 23.50 9.49 10.60
N PRO A 333 23.12 9.60 9.33
CA PRO A 333 21.80 9.13 8.87
C PRO A 333 21.58 7.65 9.16
N ALA A 334 20.38 7.28 9.60
CA ALA A 334 19.96 5.91 9.70
C ALA A 334 19.38 5.45 8.36
N ILE A 335 19.91 4.38 7.78
CA ILE A 335 19.50 3.86 6.48
C ILE A 335 18.84 2.49 6.67
N VAL A 336 17.57 2.40 6.32
CA VAL A 336 16.80 1.15 6.31
C VAL A 336 16.61 0.72 4.85
N GLN A 337 17.32 -0.35 4.47
CA GLN A 337 17.18 -0.90 3.13
C GLN A 337 15.82 -1.58 2.97
N GLN A 338 15.12 -1.26 1.88
CA GLN A 338 13.84 -1.85 1.53
C GLN A 338 13.96 -2.81 0.35
N GLY A 339 14.71 -2.43 -0.68
CA GLY A 339 14.99 -3.28 -1.83
C GLY A 339 13.73 -3.72 -2.60
N LEU A 340 12.70 -2.88 -2.64
CA LEU A 340 11.43 -3.25 -3.23
C LEU A 340 11.52 -3.38 -4.75
N SER A 341 10.91 -4.43 -5.30
CA SER A 341 10.79 -4.65 -6.74
C SER A 341 9.41 -4.26 -7.25
N ASN A 342 9.35 -3.84 -8.50
CA ASN A 342 8.08 -3.57 -9.17
C ASN A 342 7.19 -4.81 -9.18
N SER A 343 5.89 -4.61 -9.03
CA SER A 343 4.92 -5.70 -9.05
C SER A 343 3.96 -5.58 -10.23
N ASN A 344 3.54 -6.73 -10.73
CA ASN A 344 2.46 -6.88 -11.68
C ASN A 344 1.38 -7.74 -11.04
N ARG A 345 0.14 -7.28 -11.12
CA ARG A 345 -1.03 -7.99 -10.66
C ARG A 345 -1.91 -8.28 -11.86
N PHE A 346 -2.29 -9.53 -12.04
CA PHE A 346 -3.26 -9.95 -13.03
C PHE A 346 -4.49 -10.47 -12.30
N SER A 347 -5.67 -10.03 -12.69
CA SER A 347 -6.90 -10.55 -12.11
C SER A 347 -7.95 -10.85 -13.19
N VAL A 348 -8.76 -11.86 -12.89
CA VAL A 348 -9.92 -12.25 -13.71
C VAL A 348 -11.11 -12.39 -12.77
N GLY A 349 -12.24 -11.85 -13.18
CA GLY A 349 -13.47 -11.86 -12.42
C GLY A 349 -14.67 -12.26 -13.27
N LEU A 350 -15.68 -12.79 -12.61
CA LEU A 350 -16.94 -13.16 -13.20
C LEU A 350 -18.08 -12.69 -12.31
N ASN A 351 -19.05 -12.00 -12.89
CA ASN A 351 -20.30 -11.64 -12.22
C ASN A 351 -21.45 -12.41 -12.82
N TYR A 352 -22.35 -12.85 -11.96
CA TYR A 352 -23.62 -13.46 -12.33
C TYR A 352 -24.79 -12.73 -11.69
N LYS A 353 -25.54 -11.99 -12.51
CA LYS A 353 -26.78 -11.33 -12.10
C LYS A 353 -27.90 -12.36 -12.09
N TYR A 354 -28.22 -12.87 -10.90
CA TYR A 354 -29.32 -13.83 -10.70
C TYR A 354 -30.67 -13.15 -10.82
N SER A 355 -30.80 -11.94 -10.25
CA SER A 355 -31.99 -11.08 -10.31
C SER A 355 -31.58 -9.63 -10.10
N ASP A 356 -32.52 -8.68 -10.13
CA ASP A 356 -32.23 -7.26 -9.84
C ASP A 356 -31.77 -7.04 -8.39
N ALA A 357 -32.09 -7.95 -7.48
CA ALA A 357 -31.71 -7.89 -6.08
C ALA A 357 -30.42 -8.68 -5.76
N TRP A 358 -29.99 -9.63 -6.63
CA TRP A 358 -28.88 -10.53 -6.33
C TRP A 358 -27.87 -10.61 -7.46
N THR A 359 -26.64 -10.26 -7.16
CA THR A 359 -25.48 -10.46 -8.04
C THR A 359 -24.40 -11.24 -7.29
N PHE A 360 -24.01 -12.37 -7.82
CA PHE A 360 -22.89 -13.17 -7.32
C PHE A 360 -21.62 -12.79 -8.05
N ARG A 361 -20.53 -12.64 -7.30
CA ARG A 361 -19.21 -12.26 -7.84
C ARG A 361 -18.16 -13.27 -7.41
N THR A 362 -17.26 -13.59 -8.31
CA THR A 362 -16.08 -14.41 -8.02
C THR A 362 -14.91 -13.90 -8.83
N GLY A 363 -13.70 -14.08 -8.31
CA GLY A 363 -12.49 -13.66 -9.02
C GLY A 363 -11.23 -14.25 -8.39
N VAL A 364 -10.17 -14.18 -9.15
CA VAL A 364 -8.83 -14.58 -8.74
C VAL A 364 -7.83 -13.51 -9.19
N ALA A 365 -6.82 -13.28 -8.38
CA ALA A 365 -5.70 -12.40 -8.70
C ALA A 365 -4.36 -13.09 -8.36
N LEU A 366 -3.34 -12.80 -9.19
CA LEU A 366 -1.97 -13.28 -9.06
C LEU A 366 -0.99 -12.11 -9.07
#